data_db0f0796057ce979e924eddcae68b6cd
#
_entry.id   db0f0796057ce979e924eddcae68b6cd
#
_cell.length_a   1.000
_cell.length_b   1.000
_cell.length_c   1.000
_cell.angle_alpha   90.00
_cell.angle_beta   90.00
_cell.angle_gamma   90.00
#
_symmetry.space_group_name_H-M   'P 1'
#
loop_
_entity.id
_entity.type
_entity.pdbx_description
1 polymer ?
#
loop_
_entity_poly.entity_id
_entity_poly.type
_entity_poly.pdbx_seq_one_letter_code
_entity_poly.pdbx_strand_id
1 'polypeptide(L)'
;MDGAPSLQWTENGQPRVARWRSERGAPPPSRVVIVDDTTTADHAYGLAGQGTALLWRGDFQNARQMLNALASRADRAARRKSKRGAVERAQEPPPLGSAAMATAFHLHRQSRSQRARTLGMLLVEMDAGYGIALRRAPDLAQAFVEAHGPAQEPSVVSLREALGVVGAHEWRVKGIDVPAAGGRIHPHYGVFAPIRREYVDLVAKAPLPDAPGAASEAFDVGTGTGVLAAVLARRGIGHVTATDLDARALSCARENIERLQLRSTVDVVAADLFPDGRAALVVCNPPWVPARPSSPLEHSIFDLESRMLRGFLAGLAEHLVLGGEGWLILSDLAEHLGLRPRAALLSWIEAAGLRVVGRLDAQPVHPKVFDATDPLHAARAAEVTSLWRLAAR
;
A
#
# COMPACT_ATOMS: atom_id res chain seq x y z
N MET A 1 30.97 0.51 5.71
CA MET A 1 29.80 0.98 6.51
C MET A 1 29.27 2.20 5.79
N ASP A 2 28.30 2.03 4.91
CA ASP A 2 27.59 3.17 4.33
C ASP A 2 26.82 3.85 5.47
N GLY A 3 27.25 5.06 5.84
CA GLY A 3 26.66 5.81 6.92
C GLY A 3 25.20 6.11 6.60
N ALA A 4 24.28 5.89 7.57
CA ALA A 4 22.89 6.25 7.42
C ALA A 4 22.76 7.74 6.99
N PRO A 5 21.84 8.08 6.06
CA PRO A 5 21.72 9.45 5.58
C PRO A 5 21.45 10.42 6.74
N SER A 6 22.15 11.56 6.77
CA SER A 6 22.02 12.56 7.79
C SER A 6 21.53 13.90 7.24
N LEU A 7 20.75 14.63 8.03
CA LEU A 7 20.34 16.00 7.78
C LEU A 7 21.22 16.94 8.59
N GLN A 8 21.71 18.00 7.95
CA GLN A 8 22.51 19.03 8.59
C GLN A 8 21.80 20.38 8.50
N TRP A 9 21.85 21.18 9.58
CA TRP A 9 21.32 22.52 9.61
C TRP A 9 22.09 23.40 10.59
N THR A 10 21.87 24.71 10.55
CA THR A 10 22.38 25.66 11.54
C THR A 10 21.23 26.18 12.37
N GLU A 11 21.38 26.14 13.67
CA GLU A 11 20.41 26.66 14.64
C GLU A 11 21.14 27.50 15.71
N ASN A 12 20.72 28.73 15.91
CA ASN A 12 21.37 29.70 16.84
C ASN A 12 22.88 29.83 16.61
N GLY A 13 23.31 29.83 15.33
CA GLY A 13 24.72 29.91 14.96
C GLY A 13 25.53 28.60 15.17
N GLN A 14 24.89 27.53 15.64
CA GLN A 14 25.56 26.24 15.89
C GLN A 14 25.19 25.23 14.80
N PRO A 15 26.17 24.50 14.27
CA PRO A 15 25.86 23.37 13.36
C PRO A 15 25.18 22.24 14.13
N ARG A 16 24.14 21.67 13.53
CA ARG A 16 23.37 20.53 14.03
C ARG A 16 23.38 19.44 12.99
N VAL A 17 23.34 18.18 13.45
CA VAL A 17 23.22 17.01 12.61
C VAL A 17 22.33 15.98 13.31
N ALA A 18 21.46 15.33 12.54
CA ALA A 18 20.67 14.19 13.01
C ALA A 18 20.48 13.20 11.86
N ARG A 19 20.16 11.96 12.19
CA ARG A 19 19.82 10.95 11.20
C ARG A 19 18.59 11.38 10.40
N TRP A 20 18.69 11.30 9.07
CA TRP A 20 17.55 11.50 8.19
C TRP A 20 16.74 10.22 8.08
N ARG A 21 15.43 10.29 8.34
CA ARG A 21 14.49 9.18 8.14
C ARG A 21 13.53 9.50 7.01
N SER A 22 13.47 8.61 6.05
CA SER A 22 12.48 8.68 4.98
C SER A 22 12.10 7.27 4.56
N GLU A 23 10.86 6.88 4.77
CA GLU A 23 10.30 5.60 4.37
C GLU A 23 10.31 5.41 2.84
N ARG A 24 10.32 6.53 2.10
CA ARG A 24 10.37 6.54 0.65
C ARG A 24 11.79 6.49 0.08
N GLY A 25 12.80 6.44 0.92
CA GLY A 25 14.18 6.55 0.51
C GLY A 25 14.54 7.90 -0.13
N ALA A 26 13.77 8.96 0.18
CA ALA A 26 14.08 10.30 -0.31
C ALA A 26 15.39 10.80 0.30
N PRO A 27 16.27 11.43 -0.48
CA PRO A 27 17.50 12.02 0.06
C PRO A 27 17.16 13.14 1.06
N PRO A 28 18.06 13.45 2.02
CA PRO A 28 17.87 14.56 2.93
C PRO A 28 17.78 15.88 2.16
N PRO A 29 16.90 16.81 2.59
CA PRO A 29 16.83 18.13 1.99
C PRO A 29 18.16 18.89 2.10
N SER A 30 18.55 19.56 1.02
CA SER A 30 19.80 20.33 0.99
C SER A 30 19.72 21.70 1.70
N ARG A 31 18.51 22.21 1.94
CA ARG A 31 18.25 23.47 2.64
C ARG A 31 17.21 23.25 3.73
N VAL A 32 17.52 23.75 4.92
CA VAL A 32 16.66 23.68 6.10
C VAL A 32 16.53 25.07 6.70
N VAL A 33 15.31 25.46 7.04
CA VAL A 33 15.02 26.68 7.82
C VAL A 33 14.25 26.30 9.08
N ILE A 34 14.55 27.00 10.17
CA ILE A 34 13.80 26.87 11.42
C ILE A 34 12.51 27.69 11.28
N VAL A 35 11.39 27.09 11.65
CA VAL A 35 10.06 27.70 11.61
C VAL A 35 9.29 27.39 12.88
N ASP A 36 8.35 28.26 13.23
CA ASP A 36 7.55 28.16 14.45
C ASP A 36 6.11 28.68 14.25
N ASP A 37 5.42 28.91 15.35
CA ASP A 37 4.01 29.33 15.38
C ASP A 37 3.79 30.71 14.73
N THR A 38 4.84 31.52 14.50
CA THR A 38 4.76 32.84 13.85
C THR A 38 4.83 32.76 12.34
N THR A 39 5.23 31.60 11.81
CA THR A 39 5.40 31.36 10.37
C THR A 39 4.06 31.30 9.66
N THR A 40 3.86 32.14 8.64
CA THR A 40 2.63 32.11 7.84
C THR A 40 2.61 30.92 6.89
N ALA A 41 1.43 30.37 6.65
CA ALA A 41 1.29 29.20 5.77
C ALA A 41 1.60 29.53 4.30
N ASP A 42 1.51 30.78 3.85
CA ASP A 42 1.89 31.18 2.48
C ASP A 42 3.40 31.21 2.32
N HIS A 43 4.11 31.73 3.31
CA HIS A 43 5.57 31.72 3.34
C HIS A 43 6.10 30.27 3.39
N ALA A 44 5.57 29.46 4.32
CA ALA A 44 5.91 28.03 4.42
C ALA A 44 5.68 27.27 3.13
N TYR A 45 4.55 27.50 2.45
CA TYR A 45 4.23 26.85 1.18
C TYR A 45 5.20 27.27 0.06
N GLY A 46 5.58 28.54 0.00
CA GLY A 46 6.58 29.05 -0.95
C GLY A 46 7.94 28.35 -0.77
N LEU A 47 8.44 28.27 0.45
CA LEU A 47 9.70 27.60 0.79
C LEU A 47 9.65 26.10 0.46
N ALA A 48 8.62 25.39 0.92
CA ALA A 48 8.44 23.96 0.66
C ALA A 48 8.33 23.65 -0.84
N GLY A 49 7.68 24.54 -1.60
CA GLY A 49 7.57 24.44 -3.08
C GLY A 49 8.92 24.55 -3.79
N GLN A 50 9.87 25.27 -3.20
CA GLN A 50 11.26 25.43 -3.68
C GLN A 50 12.20 24.30 -3.18
N GLY A 51 11.69 23.33 -2.41
CA GLY A 51 12.49 22.24 -1.85
C GLY A 51 13.26 22.61 -0.57
N THR A 52 12.92 23.71 0.09
CA THR A 52 13.47 24.07 1.39
C THR A 52 12.65 23.39 2.49
N ALA A 53 13.32 22.61 3.34
CA ALA A 53 12.69 21.96 4.48
C ALA A 53 12.45 22.96 5.62
N LEU A 54 11.37 22.73 6.34
CA LEU A 54 10.84 23.56 7.42
C LEU A 54 10.95 22.76 8.72
N LEU A 55 12.02 22.95 9.49
CA LEU A 55 12.20 22.27 10.78
C LEU A 55 11.39 23.02 11.85
N TRP A 56 10.36 22.37 12.37
CA TRP A 56 9.39 22.98 13.27
C TRP A 56 9.91 23.06 14.71
N ARG A 57 9.73 24.24 15.34
CA ARG A 57 10.09 24.52 16.74
C ARG A 57 8.92 25.04 17.59
N GLY A 58 7.77 25.26 16.98
CA GLY A 58 6.55 25.70 17.68
C GLY A 58 5.77 24.56 18.33
N ASP A 59 4.51 24.83 18.59
CA ASP A 59 3.59 23.84 19.16
C ASP A 59 3.25 22.73 18.16
N PHE A 60 3.19 21.46 18.61
CA PHE A 60 2.93 20.30 17.76
C PHE A 60 1.55 20.35 17.08
N GLN A 61 0.52 20.84 17.77
CA GLN A 61 -0.82 20.95 17.17
C GLN A 61 -0.83 22.03 16.08
N ASN A 62 -0.05 23.12 16.26
CA ASN A 62 0.12 24.14 15.23
C ASN A 62 0.93 23.59 14.03
N ALA A 63 1.91 22.71 14.24
CA ALA A 63 2.57 21.97 13.15
C ALA A 63 1.57 21.15 12.33
N ARG A 64 0.63 20.45 12.98
CA ARG A 64 -0.46 19.71 12.29
C ARG A 64 -1.37 20.63 11.49
N GLN A 65 -1.73 21.81 12.06
CA GLN A 65 -2.52 22.81 11.34
C GLN A 65 -1.74 23.37 10.14
N MET A 66 -0.44 23.64 10.30
CA MET A 66 0.45 24.03 9.20
C MET A 66 0.47 22.97 8.08
N LEU A 67 0.62 21.71 8.42
CA LEU A 67 0.58 20.61 7.45
C LEU A 67 -0.74 20.59 6.66
N ASN A 68 -1.87 20.78 7.35
CA ASN A 68 -3.19 20.86 6.70
C ASN A 68 -3.32 22.10 5.81
N ALA A 69 -2.76 23.23 6.22
CA ALA A 69 -2.74 24.46 5.44
C ALA A 69 -1.86 24.31 4.17
N LEU A 70 -0.72 23.64 4.26
CA LEU A 70 0.12 23.27 3.10
C LEU A 70 -0.62 22.34 2.15
N ALA A 71 -1.31 21.32 2.68
CA ALA A 71 -2.11 20.40 1.89
C ALA A 71 -3.21 21.13 1.10
N SER A 72 -3.96 22.01 1.76
CA SER A 72 -5.03 22.79 1.12
C SER A 72 -4.50 23.72 0.02
N ARG A 73 -3.28 24.27 0.17
CA ARG A 73 -2.64 25.10 -0.87
C ARG A 73 -2.18 24.27 -2.06
N ALA A 74 -1.58 23.10 -1.81
CA ALA A 74 -1.18 22.16 -2.85
C ALA A 74 -2.39 21.71 -3.66
N ASP A 75 -3.51 21.38 -3.01
CA ASP A 75 -4.75 20.95 -3.66
C ASP A 75 -5.37 22.07 -4.49
N ARG A 76 -5.37 23.31 -3.99
CA ARG A 76 -5.82 24.50 -4.76
C ARG A 76 -4.93 24.77 -5.98
N ALA A 77 -3.62 24.64 -5.85
CA ALA A 77 -2.69 24.82 -6.97
C ALA A 77 -2.92 23.75 -8.06
N ALA A 78 -3.10 22.49 -7.66
CA ALA A 78 -3.43 21.41 -8.58
C ALA A 78 -4.74 21.64 -9.33
N ARG A 79 -5.82 22.06 -8.62
CA ARG A 79 -7.13 22.40 -9.23
C ARG A 79 -7.03 23.57 -10.20
N ARG A 80 -6.26 24.61 -9.88
CA ARG A 80 -6.06 25.76 -10.81
C ARG A 80 -5.34 25.32 -12.09
N LYS A 81 -4.32 24.46 -11.97
CA LYS A 81 -3.60 23.91 -13.13
C LYS A 81 -4.52 23.04 -13.99
N SER A 82 -5.34 22.19 -13.36
CA SER A 82 -6.32 21.35 -14.05
C SER A 82 -7.37 22.21 -14.78
N LYS A 83 -7.93 23.24 -14.13
CA LYS A 83 -8.93 24.13 -14.76
C LYS A 83 -8.35 24.90 -15.95
N ARG A 84 -7.11 25.41 -15.87
CA ARG A 84 -6.44 26.05 -17.02
C ARG A 84 -6.29 25.08 -18.19
N GLY A 85 -5.86 23.83 -17.95
CA GLY A 85 -5.79 22.81 -18.99
C GLY A 85 -7.17 22.32 -19.48
N ALA A 86 -8.23 22.43 -18.68
CA ALA A 86 -9.59 22.05 -19.08
C ALA A 86 -10.30 23.14 -19.90
N VAL A 87 -10.01 24.42 -19.67
CA VAL A 87 -10.53 25.54 -20.50
C VAL A 87 -9.97 25.47 -21.92
N GLU A 88 -8.75 24.94 -22.09
CA GLU A 88 -8.18 24.66 -23.41
C GLU A 88 -8.73 23.38 -24.07
N ARG A 89 -9.39 22.51 -23.27
CA ARG A 89 -9.98 21.24 -23.71
C ARG A 89 -11.39 21.13 -23.14
N ALA A 90 -12.36 21.71 -23.83
CA ALA A 90 -13.78 21.38 -23.60
C ALA A 90 -14.01 19.92 -24.03
N GLN A 91 -13.61 18.95 -23.23
CA GLN A 91 -13.73 17.53 -23.57
C GLN A 91 -14.42 16.77 -22.45
N GLU A 92 -15.31 15.87 -22.85
CA GLU A 92 -15.86 14.78 -22.05
C GLU A 92 -14.74 14.02 -21.32
N PRO A 93 -15.02 13.38 -20.16
CA PRO A 93 -14.03 12.55 -19.49
C PRO A 93 -13.45 11.52 -20.47
N PRO A 94 -12.14 11.23 -20.40
CA PRO A 94 -11.50 10.30 -21.33
C PRO A 94 -12.23 8.95 -21.32
N PRO A 95 -12.46 8.31 -22.48
CA PRO A 95 -13.05 6.99 -22.55
C PRO A 95 -12.26 5.97 -21.73
N LEU A 96 -12.95 5.07 -21.03
CA LEU A 96 -12.34 4.00 -20.26
C LEU A 96 -11.43 3.15 -21.17
N GLY A 97 -10.28 2.72 -20.64
CA GLY A 97 -9.31 1.89 -21.35
C GLY A 97 -8.50 2.63 -22.42
N SER A 98 -8.69 3.94 -22.62
CA SER A 98 -7.99 4.70 -23.65
C SER A 98 -6.60 5.17 -23.22
N ALA A 99 -5.74 5.49 -24.19
CA ALA A 99 -4.45 6.14 -23.95
C ALA A 99 -4.60 7.52 -23.26
N ALA A 100 -5.72 8.22 -23.51
CA ALA A 100 -6.03 9.47 -22.83
C ALA A 100 -6.30 9.24 -21.31
N MET A 101 -6.98 8.14 -20.95
CA MET A 101 -7.20 7.76 -19.56
C MET A 101 -5.87 7.37 -18.89
N ALA A 102 -4.98 6.65 -19.57
CA ALA A 102 -3.64 6.34 -19.07
C ALA A 102 -2.82 7.63 -18.83
N THR A 103 -2.89 8.59 -19.72
CA THR A 103 -2.27 9.91 -19.54
C THR A 103 -2.84 10.64 -18.33
N ALA A 104 -4.16 10.64 -18.15
CA ALA A 104 -4.82 11.22 -16.96
C ALA A 104 -4.34 10.57 -15.67
N PHE A 105 -4.19 9.25 -15.64
CA PHE A 105 -3.62 8.51 -14.52
C PHE A 105 -2.18 8.95 -14.19
N HIS A 106 -1.30 9.05 -15.17
CA HIS A 106 0.08 9.49 -14.96
C HIS A 106 0.18 10.93 -14.45
N LEU A 107 -0.63 11.84 -15.01
CA LEU A 107 -0.72 13.23 -14.53
C LEU A 107 -1.25 13.30 -13.08
N HIS A 108 -2.26 12.51 -12.76
CA HIS A 108 -2.78 12.40 -11.40
C HIS A 108 -1.69 11.91 -10.43
N ARG A 109 -0.95 10.85 -10.79
CA ARG A 109 0.17 10.36 -9.97
C ARG A 109 1.28 11.39 -9.81
N GLN A 110 1.64 12.10 -10.86
CA GLN A 110 2.63 13.18 -10.79
C GLN A 110 2.19 14.28 -9.82
N SER A 111 0.93 14.70 -9.90
CA SER A 111 0.34 15.69 -8.98
C SER A 111 0.39 15.19 -7.52
N ARG A 112 0.01 13.93 -7.27
CA ARG A 112 0.10 13.30 -5.95
C ARG A 112 1.53 13.23 -5.42
N SER A 113 2.49 12.90 -6.27
CA SER A 113 3.92 12.88 -5.91
C SER A 113 4.45 14.28 -5.58
N GLN A 114 4.09 15.29 -6.37
CA GLN A 114 4.45 16.68 -6.08
C GLN A 114 3.86 17.17 -4.75
N ARG A 115 2.57 16.90 -4.53
CA ARG A 115 1.92 17.18 -3.23
C ARG A 115 2.65 16.51 -2.07
N ALA A 116 2.99 15.22 -2.22
CA ALA A 116 3.70 14.46 -1.20
C ALA A 116 5.09 15.03 -0.89
N ARG A 117 5.82 15.49 -1.90
CA ARG A 117 7.12 16.18 -1.73
C ARG A 117 6.95 17.48 -0.95
N THR A 118 6.02 18.34 -1.34
CA THR A 118 5.76 19.59 -0.63
C THR A 118 5.41 19.37 0.84
N LEU A 119 4.52 18.42 1.14
CA LEU A 119 4.13 18.10 2.52
C LEU A 119 5.27 17.42 3.31
N GLY A 120 6.15 16.70 2.62
CA GLY A 120 7.33 16.08 3.20
C GLY A 120 8.40 17.09 3.66
N MET A 121 8.29 18.38 3.26
CA MET A 121 9.22 19.42 3.69
C MET A 121 8.95 19.95 5.10
N LEU A 122 7.82 19.70 5.72
CA LEU A 122 7.58 20.03 7.13
C LEU A 122 8.14 18.93 8.03
N LEU A 123 9.18 19.25 8.79
CA LEU A 123 9.99 18.30 9.54
C LEU A 123 9.81 18.47 11.05
N VAL A 124 10.00 17.36 11.77
CA VAL A 124 10.13 17.32 13.23
C VAL A 124 11.38 16.54 13.60
N GLU A 125 12.04 16.99 14.68
CA GLU A 125 13.18 16.31 15.29
C GLU A 125 12.68 15.39 16.40
N MET A 126 13.29 14.21 16.47
CA MET A 126 13.03 13.19 17.51
C MET A 126 14.34 12.87 18.21
N ASP A 127 14.29 12.68 19.51
CA ASP A 127 15.41 12.21 20.33
C ASP A 127 15.70 10.71 20.08
N ALA A 128 16.69 10.16 20.81
CA ALA A 128 17.07 8.76 20.76
C ALA A 128 16.02 7.79 21.32
N GLY A 129 14.91 8.27 21.86
CA GLY A 129 13.76 7.49 22.31
C GLY A 129 12.51 7.70 21.45
N TYR A 130 12.63 8.39 20.31
CA TYR A 130 11.52 8.83 19.49
C TYR A 130 10.62 9.91 20.13
N GLY A 131 11.07 10.53 21.23
CA GLY A 131 10.41 11.67 21.83
C GLY A 131 10.52 12.92 20.94
N ILE A 132 9.45 13.70 20.85
CA ILE A 132 9.42 14.99 20.15
C ILE A 132 9.36 16.10 21.20
N ALA A 133 10.41 16.92 21.30
CA ALA A 133 10.54 18.00 22.27
C ALA A 133 9.74 19.26 21.86
N LEU A 134 8.50 19.09 21.41
CA LEU A 134 7.57 20.17 21.08
C LEU A 134 6.42 20.21 22.09
N ARG A 135 5.96 21.41 22.40
CA ARG A 135 4.79 21.57 23.27
C ARG A 135 3.58 20.82 22.70
N ARG A 136 2.84 20.10 23.54
CA ARG A 136 1.67 19.28 23.20
C ARG A 136 1.95 18.17 22.17
N ALA A 137 3.20 17.73 22.02
CA ALA A 137 3.51 16.55 21.24
C ALA A 137 2.96 15.29 21.95
N PRO A 138 2.32 14.38 21.22
CA PRO A 138 1.94 13.09 21.79
C PRO A 138 3.18 12.20 21.97
N ASP A 139 3.07 11.17 22.79
CA ASP A 139 4.04 10.11 22.84
C ASP A 139 3.93 9.24 21.56
N LEU A 140 5.01 9.16 20.79
CA LEU A 140 5.08 8.39 19.54
C LEU A 140 6.05 7.21 19.65
N ALA A 141 6.70 7.02 20.79
CA ALA A 141 7.80 6.07 20.96
C ALA A 141 7.38 4.65 20.56
N GLN A 142 6.25 4.17 21.07
CA GLN A 142 5.78 2.82 20.75
C GLN A 142 5.46 2.65 19.26
N ALA A 143 4.78 3.61 18.65
CA ALA A 143 4.43 3.57 17.22
C ALA A 143 5.68 3.50 16.33
N PHE A 144 6.72 4.27 16.69
CA PHE A 144 7.98 4.27 15.95
C PHE A 144 8.82 3.01 16.21
N VAL A 145 8.83 2.48 17.44
CA VAL A 145 9.49 1.19 17.73
C VAL A 145 8.85 0.06 16.93
N GLU A 146 7.54 0.01 16.83
CA GLU A 146 6.82 -0.99 16.03
C GLU A 146 7.12 -0.87 14.52
N ALA A 147 7.27 0.35 14.01
CA ALA A 147 7.50 0.61 12.59
C ALA A 147 8.96 0.45 12.17
N HIS A 148 9.90 0.81 13.04
CA HIS A 148 11.32 0.99 12.69
C HIS A 148 12.30 0.27 13.62
N GLY A 149 11.81 -0.40 14.65
CA GLY A 149 12.65 -0.98 15.70
C GLY A 149 13.12 0.07 16.74
N PRO A 150 13.93 -0.33 17.74
CA PRO A 150 14.44 0.57 18.76
C PRO A 150 15.23 1.73 18.17
N ALA A 151 15.04 2.93 18.70
CA ALA A 151 15.84 4.09 18.36
C ALA A 151 17.27 3.94 18.92
N GLN A 152 18.25 4.49 18.19
CA GLN A 152 19.65 4.43 18.59
C GLN A 152 20.27 5.82 18.68
N GLU A 153 19.69 6.80 17.97
CA GLU A 153 20.23 8.16 17.80
C GLU A 153 19.11 9.15 17.50
N PRO A 154 19.32 10.44 17.76
CA PRO A 154 18.40 11.50 17.33
C PRO A 154 18.18 11.46 15.81
N SER A 155 16.96 11.75 15.40
CA SER A 155 16.57 11.69 13.99
C SER A 155 15.60 12.80 13.61
N VAL A 156 15.55 13.10 12.30
CA VAL A 156 14.59 14.04 11.72
C VAL A 156 13.74 13.28 10.70
N VAL A 157 12.44 13.52 10.77
CA VAL A 157 11.45 12.91 9.87
C VAL A 157 10.44 13.96 9.42
N SER A 158 9.79 13.73 8.29
CA SER A 158 8.65 14.58 7.92
C SER A 158 7.48 14.38 8.89
N LEU A 159 6.83 15.47 9.30
CA LEU A 159 5.63 15.39 10.17
C LEU A 159 4.54 14.53 9.53
N ARG A 160 4.39 14.57 8.21
CA ARG A 160 3.44 13.73 7.48
C ARG A 160 3.74 12.24 7.66
N GLU A 161 5.00 11.85 7.62
CA GLU A 161 5.43 10.46 7.80
C GLU A 161 5.25 10.03 9.26
N ALA A 162 5.63 10.89 10.21
CA ALA A 162 5.38 10.65 11.64
C ALA A 162 3.89 10.40 11.93
N LEU A 163 2.99 11.23 11.40
CA LEU A 163 1.56 11.02 11.53
C LEU A 163 1.06 9.75 10.81
N GLY A 164 1.72 9.33 9.74
CA GLY A 164 1.45 8.06 9.07
C GLY A 164 1.80 6.85 9.94
N VAL A 165 2.93 6.88 10.65
CA VAL A 165 3.35 5.85 11.61
C VAL A 165 2.34 5.74 12.75
N VAL A 166 1.91 6.88 13.32
CA VAL A 166 0.88 6.92 14.37
C VAL A 166 -0.43 6.32 13.89
N GLY A 167 -0.90 6.72 12.70
CA GLY A 167 -2.13 6.18 12.14
C GLY A 167 -2.06 4.67 11.90
N ALA A 168 -0.91 4.15 11.49
CA ALA A 168 -0.72 2.70 11.34
C ALA A 168 -0.73 1.98 12.69
N HIS A 169 -0.11 2.56 13.73
CA HIS A 169 -0.17 2.04 15.08
C HIS A 169 -1.62 1.98 15.61
N GLU A 170 -2.40 3.04 15.42
CA GLU A 170 -3.83 3.05 15.82
C GLU A 170 -4.62 1.94 15.11
N TRP A 171 -4.38 1.72 13.80
CA TRP A 171 -4.98 0.62 13.05
C TRP A 171 -4.55 -0.75 13.58
N ARG A 172 -3.26 -0.90 13.91
CA ARG A 172 -2.72 -2.14 14.49
C ARG A 172 -3.35 -2.43 15.85
N VAL A 173 -3.46 -1.44 16.73
CA VAL A 173 -4.08 -1.61 18.07
C VAL A 173 -5.56 -1.95 17.94
N LYS A 174 -6.30 -1.21 17.11
CA LYS A 174 -7.74 -1.40 16.93
C LYS A 174 -8.07 -2.69 16.20
N GLY A 175 -7.27 -3.08 15.21
CA GLY A 175 -7.55 -4.16 14.28
C GLY A 175 -8.74 -3.89 13.36
N ILE A 176 -8.81 -4.64 12.28
CA ILE A 176 -9.89 -4.61 11.28
C ILE A 176 -10.71 -5.88 11.45
N ASP A 177 -12.00 -5.73 11.70
CA ASP A 177 -12.90 -6.87 11.79
C ASP A 177 -13.06 -7.55 10.43
N VAL A 178 -12.74 -8.85 10.36
CA VAL A 178 -12.85 -9.69 9.17
C VAL A 178 -13.58 -10.98 9.55
N PRO A 179 -14.92 -11.00 9.49
CA PRO A 179 -15.71 -12.15 9.91
C PRO A 179 -15.31 -13.46 9.25
N ALA A 180 -14.95 -13.42 7.97
CA ALA A 180 -14.51 -14.60 7.22
C ALA A 180 -13.18 -15.19 7.74
N ALA A 181 -12.32 -14.39 8.38
CA ALA A 181 -11.10 -14.85 9.05
C ALA A 181 -11.37 -15.31 10.50
N GLY A 182 -12.59 -15.13 11.01
CA GLY A 182 -12.99 -15.48 12.35
C GLY A 182 -12.50 -14.52 13.44
N GLY A 183 -12.18 -13.26 13.10
CA GLY A 183 -11.73 -12.27 14.05
C GLY A 183 -11.15 -11.00 13.43
N ARG A 184 -10.30 -10.33 14.20
CA ARG A 184 -9.66 -9.08 13.76
C ARG A 184 -8.27 -9.34 13.20
N ILE A 185 -7.96 -8.63 12.12
CA ILE A 185 -6.63 -8.53 11.50
C ILE A 185 -5.98 -7.23 11.96
N HIS A 186 -4.76 -7.33 12.47
CA HIS A 186 -3.96 -6.23 13.01
C HIS A 186 -2.81 -5.90 12.03
N PRO A 187 -2.97 -4.94 11.10
CA PRO A 187 -1.96 -4.66 10.09
C PRO A 187 -0.75 -3.95 10.70
N HIS A 188 0.46 -4.38 10.33
CA HIS A 188 1.68 -3.66 10.68
C HIS A 188 1.89 -2.45 9.77
N TYR A 189 2.74 -1.51 10.22
CA TYR A 189 3.17 -0.38 9.40
C TYR A 189 3.81 -0.87 8.09
N GLY A 190 3.36 -0.32 6.96
CA GLY A 190 3.86 -0.69 5.64
C GLY A 190 3.21 -1.94 5.03
N VAL A 191 2.40 -2.69 5.78
CA VAL A 191 1.66 -3.86 5.27
C VAL A 191 0.23 -3.44 4.89
N PHE A 192 -0.26 -3.97 3.76
CA PHE A 192 -1.58 -3.63 3.23
C PHE A 192 -2.70 -4.10 4.16
N ALA A 193 -3.50 -3.16 4.61
CA ALA A 193 -4.64 -3.43 5.49
C ALA A 193 -5.87 -3.90 4.68
N PRO A 194 -6.56 -4.98 5.08
CA PRO A 194 -7.72 -5.54 4.35
C PRO A 194 -8.99 -4.70 4.58
N ILE A 195 -8.93 -3.39 4.27
CA ILE A 195 -10.06 -2.46 4.41
C ILE A 195 -11.13 -2.75 3.37
N ARG A 196 -10.73 -3.19 2.18
CA ARG A 196 -11.63 -3.62 1.11
C ARG A 196 -11.99 -5.07 1.35
N ARG A 197 -13.24 -5.33 1.74
CA ARG A 197 -13.71 -6.67 2.12
C ARG A 197 -14.10 -7.53 0.92
N GLU A 198 -14.43 -6.93 -0.21
CA GLU A 198 -14.96 -7.62 -1.38
C GLU A 198 -14.07 -8.77 -1.86
N TYR A 199 -12.76 -8.60 -1.86
CA TYR A 199 -11.84 -9.67 -2.29
C TYR A 199 -11.76 -10.82 -1.27
N VAL A 200 -11.87 -10.51 0.02
CA VAL A 200 -11.90 -11.51 1.09
C VAL A 200 -13.18 -12.34 1.00
N ASP A 201 -14.31 -11.66 0.77
CA ASP A 201 -15.62 -12.31 0.61
C ASP A 201 -15.67 -13.21 -0.63
N LEU A 202 -15.01 -12.82 -1.72
CA LEU A 202 -14.87 -13.69 -2.91
C LEU A 202 -14.17 -15.01 -2.55
N VAL A 203 -13.03 -14.95 -1.84
CA VAL A 203 -12.31 -16.17 -1.39
C VAL A 203 -13.15 -16.96 -0.39
N ALA A 204 -13.85 -16.30 0.51
CA ALA A 204 -14.71 -16.99 1.48
C ALA A 204 -15.87 -17.76 0.85
N LYS A 205 -16.41 -17.27 -0.28
CA LYS A 205 -17.63 -17.82 -0.93
C LYS A 205 -17.36 -18.69 -2.16
N ALA A 206 -16.19 -18.61 -2.78
CA ALA A 206 -15.87 -19.37 -3.98
C ALA A 206 -15.94 -20.88 -3.69
N PRO A 207 -16.55 -21.72 -4.57
CA PRO A 207 -16.57 -23.15 -4.37
C PRO A 207 -15.14 -23.71 -4.42
N LEU A 208 -14.77 -24.56 -3.45
CA LEU A 208 -13.48 -25.22 -3.45
C LEU A 208 -13.32 -26.11 -4.71
N PRO A 209 -12.09 -26.33 -5.19
CA PRO A 209 -11.84 -27.25 -6.31
C PRO A 209 -12.41 -28.62 -6.04
N ASP A 210 -12.89 -29.27 -7.08
CA ASP A 210 -13.28 -30.71 -7.04
C ASP A 210 -12.04 -31.58 -7.38
N ALA A 211 -11.03 -31.51 -6.50
CA ALA A 211 -9.79 -32.24 -6.67
C ALA A 211 -9.52 -33.13 -5.45
N PRO A 212 -8.86 -34.30 -5.62
CA PRO A 212 -8.42 -35.09 -4.48
C PRO A 212 -7.54 -34.27 -3.55
N GLY A 213 -7.87 -34.23 -2.26
CA GLY A 213 -7.14 -33.43 -1.27
C GLY A 213 -7.43 -31.92 -1.31
N ALA A 214 -8.52 -31.48 -1.96
CA ALA A 214 -8.87 -30.05 -2.05
C ALA A 214 -8.98 -29.35 -0.70
N ALA A 215 -9.32 -30.06 0.35
CA ALA A 215 -9.34 -29.53 1.72
C ALA A 215 -8.06 -29.84 2.51
N SER A 216 -7.06 -30.52 1.94
CA SER A 216 -5.85 -30.92 2.68
C SER A 216 -4.82 -29.80 2.72
N GLU A 217 -4.51 -29.17 1.58
CA GLU A 217 -3.43 -28.20 1.47
C GLU A 217 -3.77 -27.08 0.50
N ALA A 218 -3.42 -25.85 0.91
CA ALA A 218 -3.50 -24.67 0.07
C ALA A 218 -2.28 -23.77 0.27
N PHE A 219 -1.99 -22.96 -0.77
CA PHE A 219 -0.97 -21.90 -0.70
C PHE A 219 -1.64 -20.52 -0.78
N ASP A 220 -1.18 -19.57 0.06
CA ASP A 220 -1.54 -18.15 -0.01
C ASP A 220 -0.29 -17.37 -0.40
N VAL A 221 -0.19 -17.01 -1.69
CA VAL A 221 1.00 -16.39 -2.30
C VAL A 221 0.92 -14.87 -2.18
N GLY A 222 1.91 -14.27 -1.51
CA GLY A 222 1.90 -12.84 -1.18
C GLY A 222 0.90 -12.53 -0.06
N THR A 223 1.01 -13.24 1.04
CA THR A 223 0.02 -13.29 2.14
C THR A 223 -0.22 -11.96 2.86
N GLY A 224 0.74 -11.02 2.82
CA GLY A 224 0.63 -9.73 3.47
C GLY A 224 0.29 -9.81 4.96
N THR A 225 -0.96 -9.55 5.33
CA THR A 225 -1.44 -9.65 6.73
C THR A 225 -1.80 -11.06 7.18
N GLY A 226 -1.74 -12.05 6.32
CA GLY A 226 -2.23 -13.40 6.60
C GLY A 226 -3.74 -13.58 6.49
N VAL A 227 -4.45 -12.57 5.99
CA VAL A 227 -5.93 -12.58 5.99
C VAL A 227 -6.51 -13.68 5.13
N LEU A 228 -5.97 -13.93 3.92
CA LEU A 228 -6.48 -14.97 3.03
C LEU A 228 -6.12 -16.36 3.57
N ALA A 229 -4.91 -16.55 4.08
CA ALA A 229 -4.52 -17.79 4.76
C ALA A 229 -5.47 -18.12 5.92
N ALA A 230 -5.82 -17.12 6.75
CA ALA A 230 -6.79 -17.29 7.83
C ALA A 230 -8.18 -17.69 7.30
N VAL A 231 -8.65 -17.05 6.22
CA VAL A 231 -9.94 -17.40 5.58
C VAL A 231 -9.92 -18.84 5.08
N LEU A 232 -8.85 -19.28 4.41
CA LEU A 232 -8.71 -20.65 3.92
C LEU A 232 -8.74 -21.67 5.05
N ALA A 233 -8.01 -21.42 6.14
CA ALA A 233 -8.04 -22.27 7.34
C ALA A 233 -9.45 -22.34 7.95
N ARG A 234 -10.18 -21.21 8.05
CA ARG A 234 -11.58 -21.19 8.54
C ARG A 234 -12.55 -21.90 7.60
N ARG A 235 -12.23 -22.03 6.34
CA ARG A 235 -13.00 -22.84 5.38
C ARG A 235 -12.76 -24.35 5.50
N GLY A 236 -11.92 -24.77 6.43
CA GLY A 236 -11.64 -26.18 6.69
C GLY A 236 -10.48 -26.75 5.89
N ILE A 237 -9.63 -25.90 5.28
CA ILE A 237 -8.36 -26.38 4.72
C ILE A 237 -7.45 -26.86 5.87
N GLY A 238 -6.98 -28.08 5.77
CA GLY A 238 -6.20 -28.72 6.85
C GLY A 238 -4.83 -28.10 7.09
N HIS A 239 -4.17 -27.66 6.02
CA HIS A 239 -2.88 -26.97 6.07
C HIS A 239 -2.81 -25.85 5.03
N VAL A 240 -2.31 -24.67 5.44
CA VAL A 240 -2.12 -23.51 4.55
C VAL A 240 -0.67 -23.03 4.68
N THR A 241 0.07 -23.06 3.57
CA THR A 241 1.39 -22.42 3.50
C THR A 241 1.23 -21.01 2.94
N ALA A 242 1.50 -20.01 3.78
CA ALA A 242 1.39 -18.60 3.44
C ALA A 242 2.78 -18.00 3.16
N THR A 243 2.99 -17.43 1.98
CA THR A 243 4.30 -16.92 1.56
C THR A 243 4.32 -15.41 1.38
N ASP A 244 5.46 -14.79 1.66
CA ASP A 244 5.76 -13.40 1.31
C ASP A 244 7.28 -13.19 1.24
N LEU A 245 7.74 -12.14 0.52
CA LEU A 245 9.14 -11.70 0.50
C LEU A 245 9.43 -10.63 1.55
N ASP A 246 8.43 -9.82 1.92
CA ASP A 246 8.62 -8.71 2.86
C ASP A 246 8.64 -9.23 4.31
N ALA A 247 9.76 -9.02 5.00
CA ALA A 247 9.91 -9.41 6.40
C ALA A 247 8.85 -8.79 7.33
N ARG A 248 8.35 -7.58 7.02
CA ARG A 248 7.25 -6.94 7.76
C ARG A 248 5.93 -7.68 7.54
N ALA A 249 5.65 -8.09 6.30
CA ALA A 249 4.47 -8.89 5.97
C ALA A 249 4.51 -10.24 6.68
N LEU A 250 5.64 -10.94 6.63
CA LEU A 250 5.83 -12.21 7.34
C LEU A 250 5.62 -12.08 8.85
N SER A 251 6.18 -11.04 9.48
CA SER A 251 5.97 -10.76 10.89
C SER A 251 4.51 -10.47 11.21
N CYS A 252 3.85 -9.65 10.36
CA CYS A 252 2.44 -9.31 10.49
C CYS A 252 1.54 -10.54 10.36
N ALA A 253 1.77 -11.37 9.35
CA ALA A 253 1.00 -12.59 9.13
C ALA A 253 1.13 -13.55 10.32
N ARG A 254 2.36 -13.81 10.80
CA ARG A 254 2.59 -14.69 11.97
C ARG A 254 1.84 -14.20 13.22
N GLU A 255 1.91 -12.92 13.52
CA GLU A 255 1.20 -12.34 14.67
C GLU A 255 -0.33 -12.47 14.51
N ASN A 256 -0.89 -12.22 13.34
CA ASN A 256 -2.33 -12.37 13.10
C ASN A 256 -2.78 -13.84 13.17
N ILE A 257 -2.01 -14.77 12.59
CA ILE A 257 -2.30 -16.21 12.64
C ILE A 257 -2.27 -16.71 14.09
N GLU A 258 -1.32 -16.24 14.88
CA GLU A 258 -1.27 -16.55 16.32
C GLU A 258 -2.49 -16.01 17.07
N ARG A 259 -2.83 -14.73 16.89
CA ARG A 259 -4.00 -14.08 17.51
C ARG A 259 -5.31 -14.79 17.15
N LEU A 260 -5.43 -15.27 15.93
CA LEU A 260 -6.58 -16.05 15.46
C LEU A 260 -6.54 -17.52 15.87
N GLN A 261 -5.49 -17.96 16.60
CA GLN A 261 -5.30 -19.36 17.04
C GLN A 261 -5.26 -20.36 15.88
N LEU A 262 -4.56 -20.01 14.78
CA LEU A 262 -4.46 -20.81 13.56
C LEU A 262 -3.05 -21.38 13.33
N ARG A 263 -2.12 -21.31 14.31
CA ARG A 263 -0.73 -21.79 14.17
C ARG A 263 -0.59 -23.28 13.85
N SER A 264 -1.58 -24.07 14.19
CA SER A 264 -1.58 -25.52 13.86
C SER A 264 -2.02 -25.79 12.42
N THR A 265 -2.56 -24.81 11.73
CA THR A 265 -3.14 -24.94 10.39
C THR A 265 -2.42 -24.08 9.35
N VAL A 266 -1.78 -22.98 9.77
CA VAL A 266 -1.14 -22.01 8.87
C VAL A 266 0.33 -21.87 9.19
N ASP A 267 1.18 -22.17 8.22
CA ASP A 267 2.61 -21.90 8.25
C ASP A 267 2.94 -20.66 7.42
N VAL A 268 3.73 -19.73 7.99
CA VAL A 268 4.15 -18.49 7.32
C VAL A 268 5.64 -18.58 7.03
N VAL A 269 5.98 -18.65 5.73
CA VAL A 269 7.34 -18.87 5.24
C VAL A 269 7.79 -17.76 4.28
N ALA A 270 9.10 -17.47 4.27
CA ALA A 270 9.69 -16.53 3.32
C ALA A 270 9.95 -17.25 2.00
N ALA A 271 9.29 -16.79 0.92
CA ALA A 271 9.51 -17.33 -0.43
C ALA A 271 9.21 -16.26 -1.49
N ASP A 272 9.91 -16.35 -2.62
CA ASP A 272 9.59 -15.56 -3.81
C ASP A 272 8.46 -16.25 -4.59
N LEU A 273 7.24 -15.84 -4.33
CA LEU A 273 5.99 -16.39 -4.80
C LEU A 273 5.64 -17.72 -4.12
N PHE A 274 6.04 -18.84 -4.68
CA PHE A 274 5.57 -20.16 -4.26
C PHE A 274 6.45 -20.81 -3.19
N PRO A 275 5.86 -21.58 -2.28
CA PRO A 275 6.62 -22.53 -1.47
C PRO A 275 6.98 -23.78 -2.30
N ASP A 276 7.80 -24.65 -1.73
CA ASP A 276 8.04 -25.98 -2.31
C ASP A 276 6.77 -26.83 -2.30
N GLY A 277 6.63 -27.67 -3.32
CA GLY A 277 5.53 -28.65 -3.40
C GLY A 277 4.37 -28.23 -4.30
N ARG A 278 3.22 -28.88 -4.10
CA ARG A 278 1.99 -28.68 -4.88
C ARG A 278 0.80 -28.69 -3.95
N ALA A 279 -0.19 -27.85 -4.25
CA ALA A 279 -1.44 -27.79 -3.51
C ALA A 279 -2.65 -27.95 -4.43
N ALA A 280 -3.78 -28.36 -3.86
CA ALA A 280 -5.04 -28.41 -4.60
C ALA A 280 -5.64 -27.02 -4.83
N LEU A 281 -5.26 -26.04 -4.00
CA LEU A 281 -5.67 -24.65 -4.12
C LEU A 281 -4.49 -23.72 -3.89
N VAL A 282 -4.25 -22.84 -4.86
CA VAL A 282 -3.24 -21.76 -4.73
C VAL A 282 -3.91 -20.42 -4.92
N VAL A 283 -3.88 -19.57 -3.89
CA VAL A 283 -4.53 -18.25 -3.92
C VAL A 283 -3.47 -17.15 -4.02
N CYS A 284 -3.72 -16.13 -4.83
CA CYS A 284 -2.88 -14.94 -4.91
C CYS A 284 -3.73 -13.68 -5.12
N ASN A 285 -3.43 -12.65 -4.33
CA ASN A 285 -3.94 -11.31 -4.52
C ASN A 285 -2.78 -10.36 -4.82
N PRO A 286 -2.22 -10.37 -6.06
CA PRO A 286 -1.10 -9.51 -6.41
C PRO A 286 -1.51 -8.05 -6.47
N PRO A 287 -0.58 -7.09 -6.50
CA PRO A 287 -0.90 -5.69 -6.74
C PRO A 287 -1.58 -5.52 -8.10
N TRP A 288 -2.64 -4.69 -8.15
CA TRP A 288 -3.55 -4.69 -9.30
C TRP A 288 -3.15 -3.77 -10.46
N VAL A 289 -2.35 -2.74 -10.18
CA VAL A 289 -2.05 -1.67 -11.16
C VAL A 289 -0.60 -1.72 -11.60
N PRO A 290 -0.31 -1.85 -12.91
CA PRO A 290 1.06 -1.94 -13.45
C PRO A 290 1.73 -0.57 -13.48
N ALA A 291 2.19 -0.09 -12.33
CA ALA A 291 2.90 1.17 -12.20
C ALA A 291 4.02 1.06 -11.16
N ARG A 292 5.00 1.97 -11.22
CA ARG A 292 6.11 1.98 -10.25
C ARG A 292 5.62 2.44 -8.87
N PRO A 293 5.81 1.67 -7.80
CA PRO A 293 5.52 2.12 -6.44
C PRO A 293 6.49 3.24 -6.02
N SER A 294 6.05 4.13 -5.14
CA SER A 294 6.84 5.25 -4.60
C SER A 294 6.99 5.20 -3.07
N SER A 295 6.48 4.16 -2.43
CA SER A 295 6.64 3.88 -1.00
C SER A 295 6.44 2.39 -0.74
N PRO A 296 6.88 1.84 0.40
CA PRO A 296 6.66 0.44 0.76
C PRO A 296 5.18 0.03 0.70
N LEU A 297 4.28 0.83 1.25
CA LEU A 297 2.84 0.56 1.19
C LEU A 297 2.30 0.51 -0.26
N GLU A 298 2.89 1.28 -1.17
CA GLU A 298 2.48 1.27 -2.58
C GLU A 298 2.89 -0.01 -3.32
N HIS A 299 3.84 -0.82 -2.81
CA HIS A 299 4.19 -2.12 -3.41
C HIS A 299 3.02 -3.11 -3.40
N SER A 300 2.11 -2.99 -2.45
CA SER A 300 0.90 -3.81 -2.40
C SER A 300 -0.23 -3.34 -3.34
N ILE A 301 -0.06 -2.19 -4.00
CA ILE A 301 -1.05 -1.60 -4.93
C ILE A 301 -0.51 -1.60 -6.36
N PHE A 302 0.78 -1.31 -6.50
CA PHE A 302 1.44 -1.11 -7.79
C PHE A 302 2.49 -2.19 -8.03
N ASP A 303 2.37 -2.87 -9.16
CA ASP A 303 3.26 -3.93 -9.63
C ASP A 303 3.85 -3.52 -10.98
N LEU A 304 5.09 -3.01 -10.97
CA LEU A 304 5.75 -2.54 -12.19
C LEU A 304 5.76 -3.67 -13.24
N GLU A 305 5.21 -3.36 -14.43
CA GLU A 305 5.10 -4.31 -15.55
C GLU A 305 4.31 -5.61 -15.21
N SER A 306 3.49 -5.58 -14.15
CA SER A 306 2.76 -6.76 -13.64
C SER A 306 3.70 -7.95 -13.32
N ARG A 307 4.87 -7.68 -12.72
CA ARG A 307 5.90 -8.69 -12.44
C ARG A 307 5.38 -9.83 -11.56
N MET A 308 4.76 -9.48 -10.42
CA MET A 308 4.22 -10.48 -9.50
C MET A 308 3.10 -11.29 -10.15
N LEU A 309 2.15 -10.62 -10.82
CA LEU A 309 1.07 -11.26 -11.54
C LEU A 309 1.59 -12.24 -12.59
N ARG A 310 2.55 -11.83 -13.40
CA ARG A 310 3.14 -12.68 -14.45
C ARG A 310 3.93 -13.84 -13.87
N GLY A 311 4.70 -13.60 -12.81
CA GLY A 311 5.42 -14.65 -12.09
C GLY A 311 4.49 -15.69 -11.49
N PHE A 312 3.39 -15.24 -10.87
CA PHE A 312 2.35 -16.12 -10.36
C PHE A 312 1.74 -17.00 -11.47
N LEU A 313 1.34 -16.41 -12.59
CA LEU A 313 0.76 -17.19 -13.70
C LEU A 313 1.77 -18.18 -14.26
N ALA A 314 3.03 -17.79 -14.43
CA ALA A 314 4.07 -18.64 -15.01
C ALA A 314 4.38 -19.88 -14.15
N GLY A 315 4.40 -19.73 -12.81
CA GLY A 315 4.70 -20.85 -11.89
C GLY A 315 3.48 -21.66 -11.46
N LEU A 316 2.26 -21.17 -11.69
CA LEU A 316 1.06 -21.77 -11.09
C LEU A 316 0.85 -23.24 -11.47
N ALA A 317 1.02 -23.60 -12.75
CA ALA A 317 0.78 -24.97 -13.22
C ALA A 317 1.70 -25.99 -12.54
N GLU A 318 2.93 -25.62 -12.21
CA GLU A 318 3.93 -26.48 -11.56
C GLU A 318 3.60 -26.73 -10.08
N HIS A 319 2.85 -25.82 -9.46
CA HIS A 319 2.48 -25.88 -8.04
C HIS A 319 1.05 -26.35 -7.79
N LEU A 320 0.33 -26.77 -8.84
CA LEU A 320 -0.99 -27.40 -8.72
C LEU A 320 -0.90 -28.93 -8.78
N VAL A 321 -1.68 -29.60 -7.93
CA VAL A 321 -1.97 -31.01 -8.10
C VAL A 321 -2.92 -31.21 -9.29
N LEU A 322 -3.06 -32.44 -9.78
CA LEU A 322 -4.02 -32.75 -10.86
C LEU A 322 -5.45 -32.39 -10.43
N GLY A 323 -6.13 -31.57 -11.21
CA GLY A 323 -7.48 -31.09 -10.93
C GLY A 323 -7.50 -29.89 -9.92
N GLY A 324 -6.35 -29.45 -9.42
CA GLY A 324 -6.23 -28.28 -8.56
C GLY A 324 -6.51 -26.96 -9.28
N GLU A 325 -6.76 -25.91 -8.52
CA GLU A 325 -7.06 -24.58 -9.03
C GLU A 325 -6.15 -23.50 -8.44
N GLY A 326 -5.80 -22.54 -9.29
CA GLY A 326 -5.27 -21.25 -8.86
C GLY A 326 -6.38 -20.22 -8.80
N TRP A 327 -6.48 -19.50 -7.69
CA TRP A 327 -7.42 -18.39 -7.52
C TRP A 327 -6.66 -17.06 -7.56
N LEU A 328 -6.77 -16.39 -8.69
CA LEU A 328 -6.18 -15.07 -8.90
C LEU A 328 -7.23 -14.00 -8.59
N ILE A 329 -6.93 -13.16 -7.62
CA ILE A 329 -7.75 -11.98 -7.27
C ILE A 329 -7.20 -10.78 -8.02
N LEU A 330 -8.02 -10.12 -8.82
CA LEU A 330 -7.58 -9.00 -9.63
C LEU A 330 -8.72 -8.02 -9.89
N SER A 331 -8.43 -6.71 -9.77
CA SER A 331 -9.33 -5.66 -10.22
C SER A 331 -9.10 -5.35 -11.70
N ASP A 332 -10.17 -5.01 -12.42
CA ASP A 332 -10.10 -4.51 -13.78
C ASP A 332 -9.81 -3.01 -13.88
N LEU A 333 -9.48 -2.36 -12.74
CA LEU A 333 -9.09 -0.94 -12.72
C LEU A 333 -7.96 -0.62 -13.69
N ALA A 334 -6.97 -1.51 -13.84
CA ALA A 334 -5.87 -1.33 -14.79
C ALA A 334 -6.36 -1.33 -16.25
N GLU A 335 -7.43 -2.06 -16.57
CA GLU A 335 -8.07 -2.06 -17.88
C GLU A 335 -8.78 -0.73 -18.12
N HIS A 336 -9.59 -0.29 -17.16
CA HIS A 336 -10.29 1.00 -17.24
C HIS A 336 -9.33 2.19 -17.33
N LEU A 337 -8.16 2.09 -16.69
CA LEU A 337 -7.10 3.10 -16.79
C LEU A 337 -6.29 3.03 -18.10
N GLY A 338 -6.51 2.04 -18.97
CA GLY A 338 -5.75 1.85 -20.20
C GLY A 338 -4.29 1.40 -19.98
N LEU A 339 -3.98 0.81 -18.81
CA LEU A 339 -2.63 0.38 -18.44
C LEU A 339 -2.36 -1.09 -18.75
N ARG A 340 -3.38 -1.93 -18.73
CA ARG A 340 -3.31 -3.35 -19.06
C ARG A 340 -4.65 -3.80 -19.62
N PRO A 341 -4.76 -4.07 -20.92
CA PRO A 341 -5.99 -4.54 -21.51
C PRO A 341 -6.32 -5.99 -21.09
N ARG A 342 -7.60 -6.35 -21.04
CA ARG A 342 -8.08 -7.69 -20.71
C ARG A 342 -7.43 -8.77 -21.59
N ALA A 343 -7.24 -8.46 -22.86
CA ALA A 343 -6.61 -9.40 -23.81
C ALA A 343 -5.17 -9.77 -23.39
N ALA A 344 -4.41 -8.84 -22.80
CA ALA A 344 -3.07 -9.15 -22.29
C ALA A 344 -3.11 -10.14 -21.12
N LEU A 345 -4.04 -9.97 -20.17
CA LEU A 345 -4.23 -10.93 -19.06
C LEU A 345 -4.56 -12.32 -19.59
N LEU A 346 -5.53 -12.42 -20.51
CA LEU A 346 -5.95 -13.70 -21.09
C LEU A 346 -4.82 -14.38 -21.87
N SER A 347 -4.04 -13.59 -22.62
CA SER A 347 -2.86 -14.08 -23.34
C SER A 347 -1.78 -14.64 -22.37
N TRP A 348 -1.55 -13.98 -21.23
CA TRP A 348 -0.59 -14.49 -20.22
C TRP A 348 -1.09 -15.78 -19.55
N ILE A 349 -2.38 -15.89 -19.26
CA ILE A 349 -3.00 -17.13 -18.73
C ILE A 349 -2.79 -18.27 -19.72
N GLU A 350 -3.09 -18.02 -20.99
CA GLU A 350 -2.93 -19.05 -22.05
C GLU A 350 -1.46 -19.45 -22.26
N ALA A 351 -0.55 -18.48 -22.34
CA ALA A 351 0.87 -18.71 -22.51
C ALA A 351 1.51 -19.48 -21.34
N ALA A 352 0.94 -19.36 -20.14
CA ALA A 352 1.33 -20.14 -18.96
C ALA A 352 0.75 -21.56 -18.90
N GLY A 353 0.09 -22.04 -19.97
CA GLY A 353 -0.53 -23.37 -20.00
C GLY A 353 -1.76 -23.49 -19.09
N LEU A 354 -2.39 -22.36 -18.78
CA LEU A 354 -3.57 -22.31 -17.92
C LEU A 354 -4.84 -22.06 -18.73
N ARG A 355 -5.98 -22.38 -18.13
CA ARG A 355 -7.32 -22.05 -18.64
C ARG A 355 -8.18 -21.47 -17.54
N VAL A 356 -9.10 -20.60 -17.90
CA VAL A 356 -10.11 -20.08 -16.97
C VAL A 356 -11.22 -21.11 -16.83
N VAL A 357 -11.49 -21.58 -15.62
CA VAL A 357 -12.57 -22.54 -15.30
C VAL A 357 -13.77 -21.86 -14.65
N GLY A 358 -13.60 -20.62 -14.17
CA GLY A 358 -14.69 -19.84 -13.61
C GLY A 358 -14.22 -18.45 -13.19
N ARG A 359 -15.18 -17.58 -12.90
CA ARG A 359 -14.94 -16.23 -12.37
C ARG A 359 -16.07 -15.81 -11.46
N LEU A 360 -15.72 -15.18 -10.33
CA LEU A 360 -16.65 -14.53 -9.42
C LEU A 360 -16.31 -13.06 -9.36
N ASP A 361 -17.32 -12.20 -9.40
CA ASP A 361 -17.16 -10.76 -9.45
C ASP A 361 -17.78 -10.09 -8.23
N ALA A 362 -17.15 -9.01 -7.76
CA ALA A 362 -17.67 -8.14 -6.72
C ALA A 362 -17.42 -6.68 -7.07
N GLN A 363 -18.41 -5.83 -6.83
CA GLN A 363 -18.26 -4.39 -7.00
C GLN A 363 -17.68 -3.75 -5.73
N PRO A 364 -16.83 -2.71 -5.87
CA PRO A 364 -16.28 -2.02 -4.73
C PRO A 364 -17.40 -1.23 -3.99
N VAL A 365 -17.40 -1.38 -2.67
CA VAL A 365 -18.39 -0.71 -1.79
C VAL A 365 -17.79 0.50 -1.07
N HIS A 366 -16.52 0.78 -1.23
CA HIS A 366 -15.83 1.84 -0.49
C HIS A 366 -16.28 3.25 -0.97
N PRO A 367 -16.65 4.19 -0.06
CA PRO A 367 -17.21 5.51 -0.42
C PRO A 367 -16.33 6.36 -1.36
N LYS A 368 -15.02 6.21 -1.34
CA LYS A 368 -14.10 6.92 -2.26
C LYS A 368 -14.31 6.58 -3.73
N VAL A 369 -14.95 5.47 -4.05
CA VAL A 369 -15.28 5.09 -5.43
C VAL A 369 -16.29 6.08 -6.03
N PHE A 370 -17.12 6.68 -5.19
CA PHE A 370 -18.18 7.62 -5.58
C PHE A 370 -17.76 9.10 -5.52
N ASP A 371 -16.46 9.39 -5.27
CA ASP A 371 -15.97 10.78 -5.24
C ASP A 371 -15.82 11.35 -6.66
N ALA A 372 -16.86 12.04 -7.12
CA ALA A 372 -16.90 12.68 -8.43
C ALA A 372 -15.82 13.78 -8.63
N THR A 373 -15.13 14.21 -7.57
CA THR A 373 -14.02 15.18 -7.68
C THR A 373 -12.68 14.52 -8.03
N ASP A 374 -12.60 13.17 -7.97
CA ASP A 374 -11.42 12.42 -8.38
C ASP A 374 -11.31 12.43 -9.92
N PRO A 375 -10.20 12.88 -10.51
CA PRO A 375 -9.98 12.82 -11.95
C PRO A 375 -10.11 11.42 -12.57
N LEU A 376 -9.98 10.37 -11.76
CA LEU A 376 -10.08 8.97 -12.15
C LEU A 376 -11.42 8.34 -11.73
N HIS A 377 -12.40 9.16 -11.32
CA HIS A 377 -13.69 8.70 -10.81
C HIS A 377 -14.37 7.70 -11.76
N ALA A 378 -14.43 7.99 -13.06
CA ALA A 378 -15.07 7.12 -14.04
C ALA A 378 -14.48 5.70 -14.04
N ALA A 379 -13.14 5.58 -13.98
CA ALA A 379 -12.46 4.29 -13.93
C ALA A 379 -12.69 3.57 -12.60
N ARG A 380 -12.70 4.30 -11.47
CA ARG A 380 -12.94 3.72 -10.14
C ARG A 380 -14.39 3.29 -9.93
N ALA A 381 -15.34 4.07 -10.47
CA ALA A 381 -16.77 3.74 -10.38
C ALA A 381 -17.16 2.52 -11.22
N ALA A 382 -16.44 2.29 -12.31
CA ALA A 382 -16.62 1.12 -13.18
C ALA A 382 -15.83 -0.12 -12.70
N GLU A 383 -14.97 0.01 -11.67
CA GLU A 383 -14.10 -1.06 -11.19
C GLU A 383 -14.89 -2.29 -10.75
N VAL A 384 -14.43 -3.46 -11.14
CA VAL A 384 -14.90 -4.77 -10.66
C VAL A 384 -13.72 -5.56 -10.13
N THR A 385 -13.82 -6.07 -8.91
CA THR A 385 -12.86 -7.02 -8.36
C THR A 385 -13.31 -8.43 -8.70
N SER A 386 -12.44 -9.23 -9.32
CA SER A 386 -12.74 -10.57 -9.76
C SER A 386 -11.83 -11.60 -9.10
N LEU A 387 -12.37 -12.73 -8.71
CA LEU A 387 -11.63 -13.95 -8.42
C LEU A 387 -11.71 -14.83 -9.67
N TRP A 388 -10.57 -14.99 -10.33
CA TRP A 388 -10.39 -15.86 -11.50
C TRP A 388 -9.99 -17.25 -11.02
N ARG A 389 -10.77 -18.27 -11.37
CA ARG A 389 -10.45 -19.66 -11.12
C ARG A 389 -9.71 -20.20 -12.33
N LEU A 390 -8.47 -20.62 -12.13
CA LEU A 390 -7.54 -21.05 -13.17
C LEU A 390 -7.19 -22.52 -12.92
N ALA A 391 -7.10 -23.33 -13.98
CA ALA A 391 -6.59 -24.69 -13.90
C ALA A 391 -5.53 -24.91 -14.98
N ALA A 392 -4.63 -25.86 -14.77
CA ALA A 392 -3.72 -26.35 -15.81
C ALA A 392 -4.52 -26.93 -16.99
N ARG A 393 -3.97 -26.82 -18.20
CA ARG A 393 -4.54 -27.39 -19.42
C ARG A 393 -4.35 -28.90 -19.49
#